data_5fb0e49da12407bd7f27014b5642dc91
#
_entry.id   5fb0e49da12407bd7f27014b5642dc91
#
_cell.length_a   1.000
_cell.length_b   1.000
_cell.length_c   1.000
_cell.angle_alpha   90.00
_cell.angle_beta   90.00
_cell.angle_gamma   90.00
#
_symmetry.space_group_name_H-M   'P 1'
#
loop_
_entity.id
_entity.type
_entity.pdbx_description
1 polymer ?
#
loop_
_entity_poly.entity_id
_entity_poly.type
_entity_poly.pdbx_seq_one_letter_code
_entity_poly.pdbx_strand_id
1 'polypeptide(L)'
;LSSLPGVAVTSIKIDGVLHEFSTVEGVKEDVTEIVLNIKGLVVKINGEGPKVVYIEAEGPGEVTAGSIKCDSEVEILQPDMHIATLGEGAKLFMEITLDKGRGYVPAERNKQLMAPVIGVIPVDSIYTPVIKVNYTVENTRVGQITDYDKLTLELWTNGTISAQEAVSLAAKVLTEHLNLFVDL
;
A
#
# COMPACT_ATOMS: atom_id res chain seq x y z
N LEU A 1 1.66 6.56 14.42
CA LEU A 1 1.81 6.80 12.98
C LEU A 1 1.81 5.51 12.15
N SER A 2 2.39 4.42 12.66
CA SER A 2 2.40 3.13 11.96
C SER A 2 1.04 2.42 11.85
N SER A 3 0.07 2.84 12.65
CA SER A 3 -1.26 2.22 12.73
C SER A 3 -2.34 3.01 11.97
N LEU A 4 -1.95 3.98 11.16
CA LEU A 4 -2.89 4.76 10.38
C LEU A 4 -3.54 3.91 9.28
N PRO A 5 -4.82 4.19 8.95
CA PRO A 5 -5.51 3.48 7.89
C PRO A 5 -4.95 3.82 6.52
N GLY A 6 -5.01 2.86 5.62
CA GLY A 6 -4.58 3.01 4.25
C GLY A 6 -5.19 1.94 3.36
N VAL A 7 -4.71 1.88 2.13
CA VAL A 7 -5.14 0.92 1.11
C VAL A 7 -3.92 0.14 0.63
N ALA A 8 -4.07 -1.16 0.45
CA ALA A 8 -3.01 -2.01 -0.06
C ALA A 8 -3.57 -3.15 -0.90
N VAL A 9 -2.68 -3.78 -1.67
CA VAL A 9 -2.97 -5.02 -2.36
C VAL A 9 -2.97 -6.16 -1.34
N THR A 10 -3.99 -6.99 -1.35
CA THR A 10 -4.09 -8.17 -0.49
C THR A 10 -3.77 -9.46 -1.22
N SER A 11 -4.12 -9.54 -2.49
CA SER A 11 -3.84 -10.70 -3.32
C SER A 11 -3.82 -10.33 -4.81
N ILE A 12 -3.20 -11.20 -5.58
CA ILE A 12 -3.25 -11.15 -7.05
C ILE A 12 -3.61 -12.51 -7.62
N LYS A 13 -4.15 -12.50 -8.81
CA LYS A 13 -4.39 -13.70 -9.60
C LYS A 13 -3.96 -13.43 -11.04
N ILE A 14 -3.01 -14.21 -11.52
CA ILE A 14 -2.51 -14.12 -12.90
C ILE A 14 -3.05 -15.31 -13.68
N ASP A 15 -3.63 -15.05 -14.84
CA ASP A 15 -4.13 -16.11 -15.70
C ASP A 15 -3.00 -17.07 -16.13
N GLY A 16 -3.24 -18.37 -15.96
CA GLY A 16 -2.25 -19.41 -16.24
C GLY A 16 -1.20 -19.64 -15.16
N VAL A 17 -1.28 -18.96 -14.03
CA VAL A 17 -0.34 -19.10 -12.90
C VAL A 17 -1.05 -19.70 -11.70
N LEU A 18 -0.43 -20.69 -11.06
CA LEU A 18 -0.99 -21.39 -9.90
C LEU A 18 -0.33 -21.00 -8.57
N HIS A 19 0.91 -20.53 -8.61
CA HIS A 19 1.64 -20.12 -7.40
C HIS A 19 2.75 -19.11 -7.73
N GLU A 20 3.31 -18.49 -6.68
CA GLU A 20 4.29 -17.41 -6.75
C GLU A 20 5.65 -17.78 -7.36
N PHE A 21 5.97 -19.06 -7.45
CA PHE A 21 7.24 -19.54 -8.01
C PHE A 21 7.15 -19.90 -9.50
N SER A 22 6.03 -19.59 -10.13
CA SER A 22 5.81 -19.79 -11.56
C SER A 22 6.42 -18.67 -12.40
N THR A 23 6.46 -18.91 -13.69
CA THR A 23 6.77 -17.88 -14.71
C THR A 23 5.56 -17.69 -15.60
N VAL A 24 5.46 -16.50 -16.21
CA VAL A 24 4.44 -16.19 -17.21
C VAL A 24 5.11 -16.22 -18.57
N GLU A 25 4.55 -16.98 -19.51
CA GLU A 25 5.10 -17.09 -20.86
C GLU A 25 5.17 -15.74 -21.55
N GLY A 26 6.37 -15.43 -22.06
CA GLY A 26 6.62 -14.18 -22.78
C GLY A 26 6.82 -12.95 -21.88
N VAL A 27 6.78 -13.10 -20.57
CA VAL A 27 7.04 -12.03 -19.61
C VAL A 27 8.47 -12.18 -19.08
N LYS A 28 9.21 -11.07 -19.08
CA LYS A 28 10.61 -11.06 -18.62
C LYS A 28 10.74 -11.38 -17.13
N GLU A 29 9.87 -10.75 -16.32
CA GLU A 29 9.85 -10.95 -14.88
C GLU A 29 9.14 -12.24 -14.52
N ASP A 30 9.66 -12.96 -13.52
CA ASP A 30 8.92 -14.08 -12.92
C ASP A 30 7.80 -13.57 -12.01
N VAL A 31 6.96 -14.48 -11.54
CA VAL A 31 5.82 -14.10 -10.69
C VAL A 31 6.28 -13.46 -9.37
N THR A 32 7.40 -13.92 -8.82
CA THR A 32 7.97 -13.35 -7.59
C THR A 32 8.35 -11.87 -7.80
N GLU A 33 8.96 -11.53 -8.91
CA GLU A 33 9.31 -10.15 -9.25
C GLU A 33 8.05 -9.30 -9.47
N ILE A 34 7.03 -9.84 -10.13
CA ILE A 34 5.75 -9.16 -10.33
C ILE A 34 5.09 -8.88 -8.98
N VAL A 35 5.08 -9.83 -8.07
CA VAL A 35 4.55 -9.67 -6.70
C VAL A 35 5.29 -8.56 -5.95
N LEU A 36 6.63 -8.53 -6.04
CA LEU A 36 7.41 -7.47 -5.40
C LEU A 36 7.09 -6.09 -5.97
N ASN A 37 6.86 -5.99 -7.28
CA ASN A 37 6.47 -4.74 -7.91
C ASN A 37 5.07 -4.30 -7.46
N ILE A 38 4.11 -5.21 -7.45
CA ILE A 38 2.73 -4.95 -7.02
C ILE A 38 2.66 -4.57 -5.53
N LYS A 39 3.50 -5.14 -4.69
CA LYS A 39 3.59 -4.81 -3.26
C LYS A 39 3.83 -3.31 -3.02
N GLY A 40 4.56 -2.65 -3.91
CA GLY A 40 4.83 -1.21 -3.85
C GLY A 40 3.73 -0.32 -4.44
N LEU A 41 2.63 -0.87 -4.92
CA LEU A 41 1.54 -0.11 -5.53
C LEU A 41 0.86 0.79 -4.51
N VAL A 42 0.77 2.08 -4.84
CA VAL A 42 0.12 3.10 -4.01
C VAL A 42 -1.18 3.52 -4.66
N VAL A 43 -2.28 3.28 -3.97
CA VAL A 43 -3.63 3.57 -4.47
C VAL A 43 -4.49 4.23 -3.39
N LYS A 44 -5.53 4.92 -3.84
CA LYS A 44 -6.62 5.43 -3.01
C LYS A 44 -7.93 4.77 -3.42
N ILE A 45 -8.77 4.47 -2.43
CA ILE A 45 -10.17 4.06 -2.65
C ILE A 45 -11.07 5.14 -2.05
N ASN A 46 -11.89 5.77 -2.89
CA ASN A 46 -12.84 6.83 -2.51
C ASN A 46 -14.23 6.25 -2.19
N GLY A 47 -14.30 5.10 -1.64
CA GLY A 47 -15.54 4.42 -1.29
C GLY A 47 -15.25 3.31 -0.30
N GLU A 48 -16.13 2.36 -0.22
CA GLU A 48 -15.91 1.17 0.58
C GLU A 48 -15.15 0.12 -0.23
N GLY A 49 -14.20 -0.55 0.41
CA GLY A 49 -13.52 -1.71 -0.15
C GLY A 49 -14.21 -3.01 0.25
N PRO A 50 -13.74 -4.17 -0.22
CA PRO A 50 -12.63 -4.35 -1.14
C PRO A 50 -12.99 -4.02 -2.60
N LYS A 51 -11.96 -3.80 -3.41
CA LYS A 51 -12.06 -3.55 -4.86
C LYS A 51 -11.18 -4.53 -5.62
N VAL A 52 -11.64 -4.95 -6.78
CA VAL A 52 -10.85 -5.75 -7.71
C VAL A 52 -10.56 -4.91 -8.94
N VAL A 53 -9.29 -4.79 -9.29
CA VAL A 53 -8.84 -4.09 -10.49
C VAL A 53 -8.07 -5.07 -11.38
N TYR A 54 -7.93 -4.71 -12.66
CA TYR A 54 -7.43 -5.63 -13.66
C TYR A 54 -6.31 -5.03 -14.48
N ILE A 55 -5.34 -5.88 -14.86
CA ILE A 55 -4.41 -5.59 -15.93
C ILE A 55 -4.72 -6.56 -17.07
N GLU A 56 -4.91 -6.01 -18.26
CA GLU A 56 -5.06 -6.75 -19.51
C GLU A 56 -4.15 -6.11 -20.54
N ALA A 57 -3.03 -6.78 -20.82
CA ALA A 57 -1.99 -6.23 -21.67
C ALA A 57 -1.49 -7.23 -22.68
N GLU A 58 -1.10 -6.73 -23.86
CA GLU A 58 -0.44 -7.50 -24.91
C GLU A 58 0.91 -6.87 -25.24
N GLY A 59 1.91 -7.73 -25.46
CA GLY A 59 3.25 -7.28 -25.87
C GLY A 59 3.37 -7.00 -27.36
N PRO A 60 4.53 -6.45 -27.77
CA PRO A 60 5.67 -6.12 -26.91
C PRO A 60 5.45 -4.79 -26.17
N GLY A 61 6.03 -4.67 -24.99
CA GLY A 61 6.01 -3.42 -24.22
C GLY A 61 6.11 -3.59 -22.72
N GLU A 62 6.21 -2.45 -22.06
CA GLU A 62 6.23 -2.35 -20.61
C GLU A 62 4.80 -2.22 -20.06
N VAL A 63 4.50 -2.94 -18.98
CA VAL A 63 3.27 -2.80 -18.22
C VAL A 63 3.56 -1.97 -16.98
N THR A 64 2.85 -0.87 -16.83
CA THR A 64 2.95 0.03 -15.69
C THR A 64 1.66 0.07 -14.88
N ALA A 65 1.70 0.68 -13.71
CA ALA A 65 0.51 0.87 -12.88
C ALA A 65 -0.59 1.66 -13.61
N GLY A 66 -0.24 2.53 -14.54
CA GLY A 66 -1.20 3.26 -15.37
C GLY A 66 -2.03 2.37 -16.31
N SER A 67 -1.57 1.14 -16.56
CA SER A 67 -2.31 0.16 -17.36
C SER A 67 -3.41 -0.55 -16.58
N ILE A 68 -3.51 -0.33 -15.28
CA ILE A 68 -4.53 -0.95 -14.42
C ILE A 68 -5.90 -0.39 -14.76
N LYS A 69 -6.82 -1.27 -15.11
CA LYS A 69 -8.23 -0.91 -15.33
C LYS A 69 -8.97 -0.90 -14.00
N CYS A 70 -9.41 0.25 -13.59
CA CYS A 70 -10.11 0.45 -12.33
C CYS A 70 -11.35 1.35 -12.55
N ASP A 71 -12.27 1.29 -11.58
CA ASP A 71 -13.43 2.17 -11.58
C ASP A 71 -13.08 3.59 -11.08
N SER A 72 -14.08 4.49 -11.07
CA SER A 72 -13.87 5.89 -10.66
C SER A 72 -13.54 6.07 -9.18
N GLU A 73 -13.77 5.04 -8.35
CA GLU A 73 -13.50 5.09 -6.92
C GLU A 73 -12.04 4.77 -6.58
N VAL A 74 -11.30 4.22 -7.52
CA VAL A 74 -9.88 3.85 -7.34
C VAL A 74 -8.98 4.84 -8.08
N GLU A 75 -8.02 5.38 -7.36
CA GLU A 75 -7.02 6.31 -7.90
C GLU A 75 -5.63 5.71 -7.76
N ILE A 76 -4.91 5.61 -8.87
CA ILE A 76 -3.51 5.17 -8.91
C ILE A 76 -2.60 6.39 -8.78
N LEU A 77 -1.76 6.43 -7.74
CA LEU A 77 -0.90 7.59 -7.46
C LEU A 77 0.45 7.56 -8.19
N GLN A 78 0.88 6.37 -8.60
CA GLN A 78 2.15 6.18 -9.29
C GLN A 78 1.93 5.47 -10.63
N PRO A 79 1.34 6.13 -11.64
CA PRO A 79 1.01 5.46 -12.91
C PRO A 79 2.25 4.98 -13.69
N ASP A 80 3.41 5.55 -13.43
CA ASP A 80 4.68 5.17 -14.10
C ASP A 80 5.39 3.99 -13.43
N MET A 81 4.86 3.46 -12.34
CA MET A 81 5.47 2.33 -11.63
C MET A 81 5.53 1.09 -12.53
N HIS A 82 6.72 0.52 -12.68
CA HIS A 82 6.94 -0.69 -13.46
C HIS A 82 6.33 -1.92 -12.79
N ILE A 83 5.62 -2.73 -13.56
CA ILE A 83 5.04 -4.00 -13.11
C ILE A 83 5.67 -5.17 -13.84
N ALA A 84 5.67 -5.16 -15.16
CA ALA A 84 6.18 -6.25 -15.98
C ALA A 84 6.62 -5.76 -17.37
N THR A 85 7.43 -6.57 -18.05
CA THR A 85 7.84 -6.35 -19.44
C THR A 85 7.38 -7.52 -20.27
N LEU A 86 6.56 -7.25 -21.29
CA LEU A 86 6.03 -8.25 -22.21
C LEU A 86 6.88 -8.33 -23.47
N GLY A 87 7.16 -9.57 -23.90
CA GLY A 87 7.75 -9.83 -25.19
C GLY A 87 6.72 -9.84 -26.31
N GLU A 88 7.20 -10.04 -27.54
CA GLU A 88 6.33 -10.11 -28.72
C GLU A 88 5.33 -11.28 -28.59
N GLY A 89 4.06 -10.99 -28.81
CA GLY A 89 2.97 -11.97 -28.71
C GLY A 89 2.59 -12.39 -27.29
N ALA A 90 3.25 -11.84 -26.26
CA ALA A 90 2.91 -12.13 -24.87
C ALA A 90 1.61 -11.45 -24.45
N LYS A 91 0.86 -12.14 -23.60
CA LYS A 91 -0.39 -11.62 -23.03
C LYS A 91 -0.32 -11.77 -21.51
N LEU A 92 -0.74 -10.72 -20.80
CA LEU A 92 -0.84 -10.71 -19.35
C LEU A 92 -2.24 -10.29 -18.94
N PHE A 93 -2.92 -11.18 -18.24
CA PHE A 93 -4.17 -10.86 -17.55
C PHE A 93 -3.98 -11.11 -16.05
N MET A 94 -4.21 -10.08 -15.26
CA MET A 94 -4.04 -10.13 -13.81
C MET A 94 -5.20 -9.44 -13.10
N GLU A 95 -5.72 -10.11 -12.08
CA GLU A 95 -6.66 -9.52 -11.12
C GLU A 95 -5.88 -9.09 -9.88
N ILE A 96 -6.11 -7.87 -9.42
CA ILE A 96 -5.49 -7.31 -8.23
C ILE A 96 -6.60 -6.96 -7.25
N THR A 97 -6.57 -7.57 -6.07
CA THR A 97 -7.52 -7.27 -5.01
C THR A 97 -6.94 -6.24 -4.07
N LEU A 98 -7.66 -5.13 -3.90
CA LEU A 98 -7.33 -4.02 -3.03
C LEU A 98 -8.28 -4.00 -1.85
N ASP A 99 -7.79 -3.66 -0.68
CA ASP A 99 -8.61 -3.48 0.50
C ASP A 99 -8.08 -2.37 1.39
N LYS A 100 -8.92 -1.91 2.29
CA LYS A 100 -8.56 -0.97 3.35
C LYS A 100 -8.14 -1.72 4.59
N GLY A 101 -7.16 -1.21 5.29
CA GLY A 101 -6.66 -1.79 6.52
C GLY A 101 -5.74 -0.84 7.25
N ARG A 102 -5.02 -1.36 8.23
CA ARG A 102 -4.10 -0.58 9.08
C ARG A 102 -2.78 -1.31 9.24
N GLY A 103 -1.69 -0.54 9.29
CA GLY A 103 -0.38 -1.06 9.58
C GLY A 103 0.18 -1.94 8.46
N TYR A 104 0.62 -3.13 8.82
CA TYR A 104 1.22 -4.11 7.93
C TYR A 104 0.60 -5.49 8.18
N VAL A 105 0.22 -6.16 7.11
CA VAL A 105 -0.32 -7.51 7.17
C VAL A 105 0.50 -8.40 6.23
N PRO A 106 1.23 -9.41 6.75
CA PRO A 106 2.01 -10.30 5.91
C PRO A 106 1.13 -11.19 5.03
N ALA A 107 1.69 -11.68 3.94
CA ALA A 107 1.01 -12.53 2.98
C ALA A 107 0.39 -13.79 3.63
N GLU A 108 1.07 -14.39 4.58
CA GLU A 108 0.56 -15.57 5.31
C GLU A 108 -0.72 -15.26 6.06
N ARG A 109 -0.82 -14.06 6.65
CA ARG A 109 -2.03 -13.62 7.34
C ARG A 109 -3.16 -13.37 6.34
N ASN A 110 -2.88 -12.76 5.21
CA ASN A 110 -3.85 -12.59 4.14
C ASN A 110 -4.36 -13.93 3.62
N LYS A 111 -3.48 -14.92 3.49
CA LYS A 111 -3.85 -16.28 3.10
C LYS A 111 -4.84 -16.92 4.06
N GLN A 112 -4.66 -16.71 5.36
CA GLN A 112 -5.58 -17.22 6.39
C GLN A 112 -6.95 -16.54 6.36
N LEU A 113 -6.99 -15.28 5.96
CA LEU A 113 -8.23 -14.48 5.91
C LEU A 113 -9.04 -14.69 4.63
N MET A 114 -8.40 -15.24 3.59
CA MET A 114 -9.02 -15.48 2.29
C MET A 114 -9.62 -16.88 2.22
N ALA A 115 -10.68 -17.03 1.42
CA ALA A 115 -11.15 -18.34 1.00
C ALA A 115 -10.05 -19.02 0.17
N PRO A 116 -9.81 -20.33 0.35
CA PRO A 116 -8.82 -21.06 -0.44
C PRO A 116 -9.29 -21.19 -1.90
N VAL A 117 -8.73 -20.36 -2.77
CA VAL A 117 -8.98 -20.40 -4.22
C VAL A 117 -7.65 -20.69 -4.92
N ILE A 118 -7.66 -21.68 -5.80
CA ILE A 118 -6.48 -22.05 -6.56
C ILE A 118 -6.08 -20.90 -7.50
N GLY A 119 -4.79 -20.55 -7.50
CA GLY A 119 -4.23 -19.50 -8.35
C GLY A 119 -4.25 -18.11 -7.73
N VAL A 120 -4.92 -17.90 -6.60
CA VAL A 120 -4.85 -16.65 -5.85
C VAL A 120 -3.57 -16.62 -5.02
N ILE A 121 -2.75 -15.61 -5.25
CA ILE A 121 -1.47 -15.43 -4.58
C ILE A 121 -1.61 -14.32 -3.55
N PRO A 122 -1.47 -14.61 -2.24
CA PRO A 122 -1.48 -13.58 -1.21
C PRO A 122 -0.24 -12.71 -1.31
N VAL A 123 -0.41 -11.42 -1.01
CA VAL A 123 0.65 -10.42 -1.06
C VAL A 123 0.75 -9.74 0.30
N ASP A 124 1.96 -9.37 0.71
CA ASP A 124 2.16 -8.53 1.89
C ASP A 124 1.47 -7.19 1.68
N SER A 125 0.62 -6.80 2.63
CA SER A 125 -0.15 -5.57 2.55
C SER A 125 0.46 -4.50 3.43
N ILE A 126 0.95 -3.43 2.82
CA ILE A 126 1.50 -2.25 3.49
C ILE A 126 0.42 -1.18 3.48
N TYR A 127 -0.38 -1.11 4.54
CA TYR A 127 -1.50 -0.17 4.64
C TYR A 127 -1.05 1.21 5.09
N THR A 128 -0.02 1.28 5.95
CA THR A 128 0.41 2.56 6.50
C THR A 128 0.80 3.55 5.41
N PRO A 129 0.23 4.76 5.43
CA PRO A 129 0.60 5.80 4.48
C PRO A 129 1.91 6.52 4.86
N VAL A 130 2.44 6.27 6.06
CA VAL A 130 3.68 6.88 6.54
C VAL A 130 4.84 5.94 6.26
N ILE A 131 5.80 6.42 5.45
CA ILE A 131 6.97 5.65 5.03
C ILE A 131 8.07 5.72 6.07
N LYS A 132 8.31 6.92 6.62
CA LYS A 132 9.42 7.19 7.53
C LYS A 132 9.07 8.35 8.46
N VAL A 133 9.54 8.26 9.68
CA VAL A 133 9.42 9.31 10.69
C VAL A 133 10.78 9.54 11.33
N ASN A 134 11.14 10.79 11.48
CA ASN A 134 12.27 11.25 12.30
C ASN A 134 11.76 12.24 13.33
N TYR A 135 12.43 12.29 14.47
CA TYR A 135 12.14 13.32 15.47
C TYR A 135 13.44 13.79 16.15
N THR A 136 13.44 15.03 16.58
CA THR A 136 14.46 15.60 17.44
C THR A 136 13.80 16.39 18.57
N VAL A 137 14.42 16.35 19.74
CA VAL A 137 14.01 17.11 20.91
C VAL A 137 15.17 17.99 21.32
N GLU A 138 14.94 19.29 21.41
CA GLU A 138 15.93 20.28 21.78
C GLU A 138 15.40 21.14 22.92
N ASN A 139 16.32 21.60 23.78
CA ASN A 139 15.99 22.62 24.75
C ASN A 139 15.71 23.94 24.03
N THR A 140 14.67 24.64 24.42
CA THR A 140 14.35 25.92 23.83
C THR A 140 13.97 26.94 24.90
N ARG A 141 14.02 28.21 24.52
CA ARG A 141 13.71 29.33 25.38
C ARG A 141 12.39 30.00 24.93
N VAL A 142 11.48 30.19 25.87
CA VAL A 142 10.26 30.99 25.65
C VAL A 142 10.35 32.21 26.58
N GLY A 143 10.63 33.39 26.01
CA GLY A 143 10.93 34.58 26.79
C GLY A 143 12.23 34.42 27.59
N GLN A 144 12.16 34.50 28.92
CA GLN A 144 13.28 34.26 29.83
C GLN A 144 13.30 32.87 30.45
N ILE A 145 12.28 32.03 30.13
CA ILE A 145 12.15 30.67 30.64
C ILE A 145 12.85 29.72 29.69
N THR A 146 13.76 28.88 30.22
CA THR A 146 14.59 27.94 29.44
C THR A 146 14.19 26.47 29.64
N ASP A 147 13.07 26.20 30.34
CA ASP A 147 12.64 24.86 30.73
C ASP A 147 11.72 24.17 29.70
N TYR A 148 11.68 24.69 28.48
CA TYR A 148 10.86 24.13 27.41
C TYR A 148 11.67 23.26 26.46
N ASP A 149 11.03 22.20 26.00
CA ASP A 149 11.55 21.38 24.93
C ASP A 149 10.87 21.74 23.61
N LYS A 150 11.67 21.70 22.54
CA LYS A 150 11.18 21.84 21.17
C LYS A 150 11.20 20.47 20.50
N LEU A 151 10.02 20.00 20.12
CA LEU A 151 9.87 18.77 19.34
C LEU A 151 9.79 19.11 17.86
N THR A 152 10.68 18.51 17.07
CA THR A 152 10.62 18.57 15.62
C THR A 152 10.30 17.18 15.08
N LEU A 153 9.23 17.06 14.31
CA LEU A 153 8.81 15.83 13.62
C LEU A 153 9.00 15.99 12.12
N GLU A 154 9.67 15.02 11.52
CA GLU A 154 9.78 14.91 10.06
C GLU A 154 9.09 13.63 9.60
N LEU A 155 8.18 13.75 8.64
CA LEU A 155 7.44 12.62 8.12
C LEU A 155 7.57 12.55 6.60
N TRP A 156 7.68 11.32 6.11
CA TRP A 156 7.58 11.00 4.69
C TRP A 156 6.37 10.12 4.49
N THR A 157 5.46 10.54 3.62
CA THR A 157 4.24 9.80 3.30
C THR A 157 4.31 9.22 1.89
N ASN A 158 3.42 8.30 1.59
CA ASN A 158 3.31 7.73 0.24
C ASN A 158 2.50 8.61 -0.74
N GLY A 159 2.08 9.80 -0.32
CA GLY A 159 1.31 10.74 -1.13
C GLY A 159 -0.21 10.61 -1.01
N THR A 160 -0.73 9.58 -0.35
CA THR A 160 -2.18 9.42 -0.14
C THR A 160 -2.74 10.39 0.89
N ILE A 161 -1.92 10.81 1.82
CA ILE A 161 -2.24 11.87 2.81
C ILE A 161 -1.04 12.80 2.95
N SER A 162 -1.28 14.02 3.41
CA SER A 162 -0.19 14.94 3.76
C SER A 162 0.43 14.57 5.11
N ALA A 163 1.65 15.04 5.36
CA ALA A 163 2.31 14.84 6.65
C ALA A 163 1.52 15.45 7.80
N GLN A 164 0.90 16.61 7.59
CA GLN A 164 0.04 17.27 8.58
C GLN A 164 -1.19 16.44 8.90
N GLU A 165 -1.86 15.90 7.91
CA GLU A 165 -3.01 15.01 8.12
C GLU A 165 -2.61 13.73 8.87
N ALA A 166 -1.45 13.15 8.57
CA ALA A 166 -0.94 11.97 9.24
C ALA A 166 -0.73 12.22 10.74
N VAL A 167 -0.10 13.33 11.09
CA VAL A 167 0.11 13.73 12.49
C VAL A 167 -1.20 14.00 13.20
N SER A 168 -2.12 14.69 12.55
CA SER A 168 -3.45 15.00 13.09
C SER A 168 -4.24 13.73 13.39
N LEU A 169 -4.28 12.78 12.47
CA LEU A 169 -4.94 11.49 12.67
C LEU A 169 -4.29 10.66 13.79
N ALA A 170 -2.98 10.63 13.85
CA ALA A 170 -2.26 9.92 14.91
C ALA A 170 -2.54 10.52 16.29
N ALA A 171 -2.57 11.84 16.39
CA ALA A 171 -2.93 12.55 17.63
C ALA A 171 -4.36 12.24 18.05
N LYS A 172 -5.29 12.17 17.10
CA LYS A 172 -6.68 11.80 17.36
C LYS A 172 -6.80 10.38 17.91
N VAL A 173 -6.09 9.44 17.36
CA VAL A 173 -6.05 8.04 17.85
C VAL A 173 -5.56 8.01 19.30
N LEU A 174 -4.46 8.71 19.61
CA LEU A 174 -3.94 8.80 20.97
C LEU A 174 -4.94 9.44 21.92
N THR A 175 -5.59 10.50 21.51
CA THR A 175 -6.59 11.21 22.31
C THR A 175 -7.78 10.33 22.64
N GLU A 176 -8.28 9.57 21.68
CA GLU A 176 -9.38 8.63 21.88
C GLU A 176 -9.03 7.54 22.91
N HIS A 177 -7.80 7.01 22.86
CA HIS A 177 -7.34 6.04 23.85
C HIS A 177 -7.14 6.65 25.23
N LEU A 178 -6.60 7.86 25.31
CA LEU A 178 -6.36 8.56 26.58
C LEU A 178 -7.67 9.00 27.25
N ASN A 179 -8.71 9.26 26.47
CA ASN A 179 -10.02 9.60 27.01
C ASN A 179 -10.60 8.50 27.91
N LEU A 180 -10.18 7.24 27.70
CA LEU A 180 -10.57 6.14 28.59
C LEU A 180 -10.10 6.35 30.03
N PHE A 181 -9.04 7.11 30.23
CA PHE A 181 -8.50 7.44 31.56
C PHE A 181 -9.02 8.76 32.13
N VAL A 182 -9.52 9.64 31.29
CA VAL A 182 -9.99 10.97 31.72
C VAL A 182 -11.23 10.86 32.63
N ASP A 183 -12.08 9.89 32.39
CA ASP A 183 -13.33 9.68 33.09
C ASP A 183 -13.29 8.55 34.15
N LEU A 184 -12.09 8.23 34.67
CA LEU A 184 -11.92 7.24 35.73
C LEU A 184 -12.39 7.77 37.08
#